data_b59e7fb1072bab2ece6c4bb5a32fbf1e
#
_entry.id   b59e7fb1072bab2ece6c4bb5a32fbf1e
#
_cell.length_a   1.000
_cell.length_b   1.000
_cell.length_c   1.000
_cell.angle_alpha   90.00
_cell.angle_beta   90.00
_cell.angle_gamma   90.00
#
_symmetry.space_group_name_H-M   'P 1'
#
loop_
_entity.id
_entity.type
_entity.pdbx_description
1 polymer ?
#
loop_
_entity_poly.entity_id
_entity_poly.type
_entity_poly.pdbx_seq_one_letter_code
_entity_poly.pdbx_strand_id
1 'polypeptide(L)'
;MYEQSRTHIVVDMLNDFISGSMACQNAENAMTHSINYINMHPGDKVVYICDTHPENHCSFTGCGGQWPPHCVINTSGQEIHLSYYTRVNDPNMRPHLMRIFRKGTS
;
A
#
# COMPACT_ATOMS: atom_id res chain seq x y z
N MET A 1 5.49 -21.51 -26.56
CA MET A 1 5.51 -20.06 -26.47
C MET A 1 5.49 -19.63 -25.01
N TYR A 2 6.35 -18.71 -24.67
CA TYR A 2 6.45 -18.22 -23.29
C TYR A 2 5.54 -17.04 -23.09
N GLU A 3 4.69 -17.10 -22.10
CA GLU A 3 4.08 -15.90 -21.56
C GLU A 3 5.06 -15.31 -20.57
N GLN A 4 5.36 -14.02 -20.77
CA GLN A 4 6.14 -13.29 -19.77
C GLN A 4 5.25 -13.02 -18.58
N SER A 5 5.66 -13.53 -17.42
CA SER A 5 5.00 -13.15 -16.18
C SER A 5 5.40 -11.72 -15.81
N ARG A 6 4.41 -10.96 -15.34
CA ARG A 6 4.62 -9.62 -14.78
C ARG A 6 4.64 -9.68 -13.28
N THR A 7 5.32 -8.72 -12.69
CA THR A 7 5.17 -8.45 -11.27
C THR A 7 4.60 -7.04 -11.11
N HIS A 8 3.46 -6.96 -10.44
CA HIS A 8 2.86 -5.69 -10.08
C HIS A 8 3.42 -5.26 -8.73
N ILE A 9 3.92 -4.04 -8.67
CA ILE A 9 4.44 -3.47 -7.42
C ILE A 9 3.45 -2.40 -6.98
N VAL A 10 2.72 -2.67 -5.91
CA VAL A 10 1.75 -1.74 -5.34
C VAL A 10 2.44 -0.97 -4.22
N VAL A 11 2.58 0.33 -4.40
CA VAL A 11 3.36 1.18 -3.49
C VAL A 11 2.43 2.09 -2.71
N ASP A 12 2.46 1.98 -1.39
CA ASP A 12 1.82 2.91 -0.45
C ASP A 12 0.30 3.07 -0.62
N MET A 13 -0.39 2.03 -1.04
CA MET A 13 -1.86 2.04 -1.06
C MET A 13 -2.42 1.76 0.34
N LEU A 14 -2.08 2.64 1.26
CA LEU A 14 -2.34 2.56 2.68
C LEU A 14 -3.47 3.50 3.08
N ASN A 15 -4.12 3.22 4.18
CA ASN A 15 -5.26 4.02 4.63
C ASN A 15 -4.91 5.50 4.78
N ASP A 16 -3.77 5.84 5.37
CA ASP A 16 -3.39 7.25 5.55
C ASP A 16 -3.19 8.01 4.24
N PHE A 17 -2.74 7.33 3.19
CA PHE A 17 -2.55 7.96 1.88
C PHE A 17 -3.83 7.99 1.04
N ILE A 18 -4.83 7.21 1.39
CA ILE A 18 -6.10 7.15 0.65
C ILE A 18 -7.17 8.01 1.32
N SER A 19 -7.33 7.90 2.63
CA SER A 19 -8.41 8.58 3.35
C SER A 19 -7.98 9.19 4.69
N GLY A 20 -6.73 9.00 5.10
CA GLY A 20 -6.22 9.45 6.40
C GLY A 20 -5.43 10.75 6.36
N SER A 21 -4.44 10.87 7.24
CA SER A 21 -3.72 12.12 7.48
C SER A 21 -2.95 12.66 6.27
N MET A 22 -2.59 11.81 5.34
CA MET A 22 -1.86 12.16 4.11
C MET A 22 -2.67 11.82 2.86
N ALA A 23 -3.99 11.92 2.93
CA ALA A 23 -4.86 11.56 1.82
C ALA A 23 -4.51 12.32 0.54
N CYS A 24 -4.32 11.57 -0.53
CA CYS A 24 -4.00 12.11 -1.85
C CYS A 24 -5.28 12.30 -2.67
N GLN A 25 -5.31 13.38 -3.46
CA GLN A 25 -6.42 13.61 -4.38
C GLN A 25 -6.55 12.46 -5.36
N ASN A 26 -7.78 12.00 -5.62
CA ASN A 26 -8.09 10.90 -6.53
C ASN A 26 -7.49 9.54 -6.12
N ALA A 27 -7.06 9.37 -4.87
CA ALA A 27 -6.45 8.12 -4.41
C ALA A 27 -7.40 6.93 -4.55
N GLU A 28 -8.69 7.10 -4.29
CA GLU A 28 -9.67 6.03 -4.42
C GLU A 28 -9.82 5.57 -5.88
N ASN A 29 -9.83 6.52 -6.83
CA ASN A 29 -9.86 6.17 -8.25
C ASN A 29 -8.58 5.45 -8.68
N ALA A 30 -7.43 5.91 -8.24
CA ALA A 30 -6.16 5.25 -8.51
C ALA A 30 -6.16 3.82 -7.95
N MET A 31 -6.66 3.62 -6.76
CA MET A 31 -6.78 2.31 -6.13
C MET A 31 -7.69 1.39 -6.94
N THR A 32 -8.85 1.88 -7.36
CA THR A 32 -9.79 1.11 -8.19
C THR A 32 -9.15 0.70 -9.52
N HIS A 33 -8.46 1.61 -10.18
CA HIS A 33 -7.73 1.30 -11.41
C HIS A 33 -6.64 0.25 -11.18
N SER A 34 -5.90 0.37 -10.09
CA SER A 34 -4.88 -0.60 -9.71
C SER A 34 -5.46 -2.00 -9.53
N ILE A 35 -6.54 -2.11 -8.78
CA ILE A 35 -7.20 -3.39 -8.53
C ILE A 35 -7.75 -4.00 -9.82
N ASN A 36 -8.39 -3.19 -10.65
CA ASN A 36 -8.90 -3.67 -11.94
C ASN A 36 -7.77 -4.17 -12.84
N TYR A 37 -6.65 -3.47 -12.86
CA TYR A 37 -5.49 -3.88 -13.64
C TYR A 37 -4.94 -5.22 -13.17
N ILE A 38 -4.83 -5.42 -11.86
CA ILE A 38 -4.41 -6.69 -11.27
C ILE A 38 -5.38 -7.81 -11.70
N ASN A 39 -6.68 -7.56 -11.60
CA ASN A 39 -7.70 -8.55 -11.93
C ASN A 39 -7.73 -8.91 -13.41
N MET A 40 -7.27 -8.01 -14.27
CA MET A 40 -7.16 -8.25 -15.72
C MET A 40 -5.96 -9.11 -16.10
N HIS A 41 -5.05 -9.38 -15.19
CA HIS A 41 -3.83 -10.13 -15.46
C HIS A 41 -3.66 -11.30 -14.47
N PRO A 42 -4.60 -12.25 -14.50
CA PRO A 42 -4.53 -13.40 -13.59
C PRO A 42 -3.24 -14.18 -13.80
N GLY A 43 -2.68 -14.69 -12.73
CA GLY A 43 -1.43 -15.44 -12.76
C GLY A 43 -0.17 -14.60 -12.61
N ASP A 44 -0.27 -13.28 -12.69
CA ASP A 44 0.86 -12.39 -12.41
C ASP A 44 1.17 -12.38 -10.91
N LYS A 45 2.38 -11.97 -10.57
CA LYS A 45 2.78 -11.75 -9.17
C LYS A 45 2.40 -10.34 -8.74
N VAL A 46 2.06 -10.18 -7.46
CA VAL A 46 1.82 -8.87 -6.86
C VAL A 46 2.60 -8.78 -5.56
N VAL A 47 3.34 -7.71 -5.40
CA VAL A 47 4.02 -7.36 -4.14
C VAL A 47 3.54 -5.99 -3.68
N TYR A 48 3.53 -5.79 -2.38
CA TYR A 48 3.02 -4.59 -1.72
C TYR A 48 4.16 -3.96 -0.93
N ILE A 49 4.45 -2.70 -1.24
CA ILE A 49 5.48 -1.92 -0.57
C ILE A 49 4.78 -0.87 0.29
N CYS A 50 5.08 -0.85 1.58
CA CYS A 50 4.32 -0.09 2.55
C CYS A 50 5.23 0.76 3.44
N ASP A 51 4.91 2.04 3.58
CA ASP A 51 5.51 2.86 4.63
C ASP A 51 5.06 2.37 6.00
N THR A 52 6.00 2.27 6.92
CA THR A 52 5.73 1.98 8.32
C THR A 52 6.72 2.79 9.16
N HIS A 53 6.21 3.74 9.92
CA HIS A 53 7.04 4.66 10.69
C HIS A 53 6.88 4.46 12.19
N PRO A 54 7.94 4.61 12.98
CA PRO A 54 7.79 4.70 14.45
C PRO A 54 7.06 5.99 14.82
N GLU A 55 6.51 6.04 16.02
CA GLU A 55 5.78 7.22 16.53
C GLU A 55 6.58 8.51 16.45
N ASN A 56 7.90 8.42 16.62
CA ASN A 56 8.81 9.56 16.68
C ASN A 56 9.62 9.71 15.39
N HIS A 57 9.06 9.31 14.25
CA HIS A 57 9.79 9.39 12.99
C HIS A 57 10.22 10.83 12.68
N CYS A 58 11.44 10.97 12.16
CA CYS A 58 12.05 12.29 11.90
C CYS A 58 11.30 13.14 10.88
N SER A 59 10.47 12.54 10.03
CA SER A 59 9.66 13.28 9.07
C SER A 59 8.45 13.99 9.69
N PHE A 60 8.09 13.66 10.92
CA PHE A 60 6.91 14.22 11.56
C PHE A 60 7.18 15.60 12.17
N THR A 61 6.16 16.46 12.12
CA THR A 61 6.27 17.84 12.59
C THR A 61 6.69 17.93 14.06
N GLY A 62 6.22 17.02 14.91
CA GLY A 62 6.64 16.96 16.31
C GLY A 62 8.09 16.55 16.52
N CYS A 63 8.77 16.06 15.51
CA CYS A 63 10.16 15.61 15.56
C CYS A 63 11.08 16.42 14.62
N GLY A 64 10.62 17.60 14.18
CA GLY A 64 11.40 18.50 13.34
C GLY A 64 11.20 18.31 11.84
N GLY A 65 10.30 17.44 11.44
CA GLY A 65 9.99 17.21 10.03
C GLY A 65 8.87 18.09 9.50
N GLN A 66 8.42 17.81 8.29
CA GLN A 66 7.42 18.61 7.56
C GLN A 66 6.03 17.99 7.53
N TRP A 67 5.89 16.74 7.91
CA TRP A 67 4.67 15.97 7.67
C TRP A 67 3.92 15.68 8.97
N PRO A 68 2.57 15.60 8.91
CA PRO A 68 1.83 15.10 10.05
C PRO A 68 2.15 13.61 10.27
N PRO A 69 1.92 13.08 11.47
CA PRO A 69 2.05 11.65 11.69
C PRO A 69 1.21 10.85 10.68
N HIS A 70 1.84 9.86 10.07
CA HIS A 70 1.18 8.98 9.10
C HIS A 70 1.89 7.63 9.08
N CYS A 71 1.16 6.62 8.68
CA CYS A 71 1.66 5.24 8.56
C CYS A 71 2.42 4.79 9.82
N VAL A 72 1.91 5.18 10.98
CA VAL A 72 2.55 4.88 12.26
C VAL A 72 2.35 3.40 12.58
N ILE A 73 3.42 2.77 13.03
CA ILE A 73 3.40 1.34 13.39
C ILE A 73 2.25 1.05 14.38
N ASN A 74 1.58 -0.07 14.19
CA ASN A 74 0.44 -0.54 14.99
C ASN A 74 -0.82 0.35 14.91
N THR A 75 -0.93 1.21 13.90
CA THR A 75 -2.16 1.96 13.65
C THR A 75 -2.84 1.48 12.37
N SER A 76 -4.14 1.76 12.26
CA SER A 76 -4.87 1.45 11.03
C SER A 76 -4.37 2.24 9.82
N GLY A 77 -3.77 3.41 10.06
CA GLY A 77 -3.24 4.26 9.00
C GLY A 77 -2.15 3.62 8.17
N GLN A 78 -1.35 2.73 8.77
CA GLN A 78 -0.27 2.01 8.09
C GLN A 78 -0.74 0.76 7.36
N GLU A 79 -2.01 0.38 7.50
CA GLU A 79 -2.53 -0.83 6.88
C GLU A 79 -2.84 -0.62 5.41
N ILE A 80 -2.61 -1.66 4.60
CA ILE A 80 -3.04 -1.67 3.21
C ILE A 80 -4.56 -1.56 3.18
N HIS A 81 -5.08 -0.73 2.29
CA HIS A 81 -6.52 -0.50 2.21
C HIS A 81 -7.28 -1.83 2.00
N LEU A 82 -8.39 -1.95 2.70
CA LEU A 82 -9.22 -3.17 2.73
C LEU A 82 -9.61 -3.66 1.33
N SER A 83 -9.76 -2.75 0.37
CA SER A 83 -10.17 -3.10 -0.99
C SER A 83 -9.21 -4.09 -1.67
N TYR A 84 -7.94 -4.08 -1.32
CA TYR A 84 -6.99 -5.05 -1.86
C TYR A 84 -7.24 -6.46 -1.35
N TYR A 85 -7.79 -6.58 -0.15
CA TYR A 85 -8.17 -7.88 0.42
C TYR A 85 -9.49 -8.40 -0.10
N THR A 86 -10.41 -7.49 -0.47
CA THR A 86 -11.80 -7.85 -0.80
C THR A 86 -12.11 -7.83 -2.29
N ARG A 87 -11.40 -7.00 -3.07
CA ARG A 87 -11.70 -6.77 -4.48
C ARG A 87 -10.69 -7.39 -5.44
N VAL A 88 -9.51 -7.77 -4.98
CA VAL A 88 -8.57 -8.56 -5.78
C VAL A 88 -9.11 -9.99 -5.83
N ASN A 89 -9.34 -10.50 -7.04
CA ASN A 89 -10.07 -11.74 -7.24
C ASN A 89 -9.27 -12.98 -6.82
N ASP A 90 -7.99 -13.03 -7.17
CA ASP A 90 -7.14 -14.17 -6.88
C ASP A 90 -6.50 -14.00 -5.49
N PRO A 91 -6.76 -14.92 -4.54
CA PRO A 91 -6.15 -14.84 -3.22
C PRO A 91 -4.61 -14.80 -3.24
N ASN A 92 -3.99 -15.38 -4.25
CA ASN A 92 -2.53 -15.37 -4.40
C ASN A 92 -1.97 -14.01 -4.83
N MET A 93 -2.84 -13.08 -5.22
CA MET A 93 -2.47 -11.72 -5.61
C MET A 93 -2.85 -10.67 -4.57
N ARG A 94 -3.47 -11.09 -3.48
CA ARG A 94 -3.86 -10.22 -2.36
C ARG A 94 -2.68 -9.96 -1.44
N PRO A 95 -2.77 -8.91 -0.61
CA PRO A 95 -1.75 -8.70 0.42
C PRO A 95 -1.60 -9.94 1.30
N HIS A 96 -0.37 -10.32 1.55
CA HIS A 96 -0.02 -11.44 2.41
C HIS A 96 1.35 -11.19 3.00
N LEU A 97 1.59 -11.70 4.19
CA LEU A 97 2.85 -11.51 4.91
C LEU A 97 4.08 -11.76 4.02
N MET A 98 4.01 -12.76 3.14
CA MET A 98 5.12 -13.11 2.24
C MET A 98 5.26 -12.16 1.04
N ARG A 99 4.30 -11.26 0.83
CA ARG A 99 4.26 -10.34 -0.31
C ARG A 99 4.26 -8.87 0.12
N ILE A 100 4.35 -8.60 1.42
CA ILE A 100 4.37 -7.24 1.97
C ILE A 100 5.78 -6.91 2.40
N PHE A 101 6.30 -5.80 1.93
CA PHE A 101 7.61 -5.29 2.29
C PHE A 101 7.45 -3.89 2.87
N ARG A 102 8.07 -3.64 4.02
CA ARG A 102 7.91 -2.37 4.74
C ARG A 102 9.18 -1.54 4.62
N LYS A 103 9.00 -0.23 4.46
CA LYS A 103 10.07 0.76 4.37
C LYS A 103 9.80 1.90 5.35
N GLY A 104 10.79 2.78 5.52
CA GLY A 104 10.61 3.96 6.38
C GLY A 104 10.57 3.65 7.88
N THR A 105 11.21 2.56 8.29
CA THR A 105 11.14 2.08 9.68
C THR A 105 12.18 2.72 10.61
N SER A 106 13.10 3.52 10.09
CA SER A 106 14.14 4.17 10.92
C SER A 106 13.86 5.64 11.17
#